data_d0752e056d4d12e4e3d02e95e9f855bd
#
_entry.id   d0752e056d4d12e4e3d02e95e9f855bd
#
_cell.length_a   1.000
_cell.length_b   1.000
_cell.length_c   1.000
_cell.angle_alpha   90.00
_cell.angle_beta   90.00
_cell.angle_gamma   90.00
#
_symmetry.space_group_name_H-M   'P 1'
#
loop_
_entity.id
_entity.type
_entity.pdbx_description
1 polymer ?
#
loop_
_entity_poly.entity_id
_entity_poly.type
_entity_poly.pdbx_seq_one_letter_code
_entity_poly.pdbx_strand_id
1 'polypeptide(L)'
;RILLGMPPTSCASSGSCGHYLTVEGDGSLYPCDFYVLDEWKLGNLSHCTVEDALDSPTSQTFLAQGRKRPAECAACAYQLLCRGGCKRDWDASGSNRFCAAYKQFFAYVLPRLHTAAHFLAQQNR
;
A
#
# COMPACT_ATOMS: atom_id res chain seq x y z
N ARG A 1 0.74 15.41 -4.14
CA ARG A 1 0.84 14.59 -5.35
C ARG A 1 -0.54 14.12 -5.80
N ILE A 2 -1.27 13.33 -5.02
CA ILE A 2 -2.59 12.76 -5.44
C ILE A 2 -3.56 13.87 -5.85
N LEU A 3 -3.68 14.95 -5.08
CA LEU A 3 -4.53 16.11 -5.41
C LEU A 3 -4.07 16.89 -6.65
N LEU A 4 -2.87 16.63 -7.14
CA LEU A 4 -2.31 17.17 -8.38
C LEU A 4 -2.42 16.16 -9.54
N GLY A 5 -3.21 15.10 -9.40
CA GLY A 5 -3.36 14.05 -10.41
C GLY A 5 -2.16 13.11 -10.57
N MET A 6 -1.16 13.22 -9.70
CA MET A 6 0.02 12.37 -9.74
C MET A 6 -0.19 11.09 -8.90
N PRO A 7 0.42 9.95 -9.29
CA PRO A 7 0.32 8.72 -8.51
C PRO A 7 0.96 8.87 -7.12
N PRO A 8 0.49 8.11 -6.12
CA PRO A 8 1.13 8.05 -4.82
C PRO A 8 2.55 7.46 -4.92
N THR A 9 3.40 7.82 -3.98
CA THR A 9 4.81 7.37 -3.92
C THR A 9 5.03 6.18 -3.01
N SER A 10 4.05 5.84 -2.17
CA SER A 10 4.14 4.69 -1.27
C SER A 10 3.04 3.69 -1.52
N CYS A 11 3.31 2.40 -1.31
CA CYS A 11 2.32 1.34 -1.44
C CYS A 11 1.16 1.53 -0.43
N ALA A 12 1.43 2.05 0.77
CA ALA A 12 0.40 2.37 1.75
C ALA A 12 -0.65 3.36 1.23
N SER A 13 -0.27 4.26 0.32
CA SER A 13 -1.18 5.24 -0.30
C SER A 13 -1.70 4.81 -1.66
N SER A 14 -1.21 3.69 -2.23
CA SER A 14 -1.60 3.23 -3.57
C SER A 14 -2.92 2.45 -3.56
N GLY A 15 -3.30 1.89 -2.43
CA GLY A 15 -4.47 1.01 -2.31
C GLY A 15 -4.20 -0.43 -2.76
N SER A 16 -2.95 -0.79 -2.96
CA SER A 16 -2.55 -2.16 -3.32
C SER A 16 -1.10 -2.41 -2.90
N CYS A 17 -0.79 -3.65 -2.54
CA CYS A 17 0.60 -4.09 -2.48
C CYS A 17 1.15 -4.18 -3.90
N GLY A 18 2.37 -3.70 -4.10
CA GLY A 18 3.12 -3.84 -5.35
C GLY A 18 4.16 -4.95 -5.25
N HIS A 19 4.89 -5.13 -6.33
CA HIS A 19 6.08 -5.97 -6.33
C HIS A 19 7.21 -5.23 -5.58
N TYR A 20 7.31 -5.51 -4.31
CA TYR A 20 8.40 -5.08 -3.44
C TYR A 20 9.12 -6.33 -2.99
N LEU A 21 10.42 -6.41 -3.15
CA LEU A 21 11.17 -7.61 -2.83
C LEU A 21 12.17 -7.32 -1.72
N THR A 22 12.10 -8.11 -0.67
CA THR A 22 13.08 -8.10 0.42
C THR A 22 13.95 -9.35 0.31
N VAL A 23 15.26 -9.16 0.40
CA VAL A 23 16.26 -10.23 0.38
C VAL A 23 16.93 -10.27 1.75
N GLU A 24 16.85 -11.41 2.42
CA GLU A 24 17.56 -11.67 3.66
C GLU A 24 19.01 -12.11 3.42
N GLY A 25 19.84 -12.04 4.46
CA GLY A 25 21.27 -12.34 4.37
C GLY A 25 21.60 -13.77 3.92
N ASP A 26 20.68 -14.72 4.06
CA ASP A 26 20.80 -16.10 3.58
C ASP A 26 20.31 -16.29 2.13
N GLY A 27 19.91 -15.20 1.45
CA GLY A 27 19.35 -15.23 0.10
C GLY A 27 17.86 -15.53 0.03
N SER A 28 17.16 -15.65 1.16
CA SER A 28 15.70 -15.85 1.19
C SER A 28 14.98 -14.59 0.70
N LEU A 29 13.90 -14.80 -0.08
CA LEU A 29 13.13 -13.76 -0.75
C LEU A 29 11.74 -13.65 -0.12
N TYR A 30 11.29 -12.41 0.12
CA TYR A 30 9.98 -12.09 0.71
C TYR A 30 9.31 -10.95 -0.05
N PRO A 31 7.96 -10.87 -0.05
CA PRO A 31 7.23 -9.88 -0.84
C PRO A 31 7.26 -8.46 -0.27
N CYS A 32 7.69 -8.29 0.97
CA CYS A 32 7.70 -7.00 1.67
C CYS A 32 8.55 -7.11 2.94
N ASP A 33 9.24 -6.05 3.33
CA ASP A 33 10.03 -5.95 4.55
C ASP A 33 9.21 -6.13 5.85
N PHE A 34 7.90 -5.86 5.82
CA PHE A 34 6.98 -6.12 6.93
C PHE A 34 6.45 -7.56 6.99
N TYR A 35 6.77 -8.38 6.00
CA TYR A 35 6.27 -9.75 5.84
C TYR A 35 7.42 -10.74 5.61
N VAL A 36 8.52 -10.52 6.34
CA VAL A 36 9.62 -11.49 6.43
C VAL A 36 9.21 -12.58 7.44
N LEU A 37 8.29 -13.44 6.99
CA LEU A 37 7.67 -14.52 7.75
C LEU A 37 7.69 -15.80 6.89
N ASP A 38 7.83 -16.96 7.51
CA ASP A 38 8.00 -18.24 6.79
C ASP A 38 6.86 -18.52 5.81
N GLU A 39 5.61 -18.20 6.18
CA GLU A 39 4.44 -18.37 5.31
C GLU A 39 4.46 -17.46 4.06
N TRP A 40 5.25 -16.41 4.06
CA TRP A 40 5.39 -15.46 2.95
C TRP A 40 6.71 -15.59 2.19
N LYS A 41 7.50 -16.60 2.50
CA LYS A 41 8.75 -16.86 1.78
C LYS A 41 8.45 -17.21 0.33
N LEU A 42 9.04 -16.46 -0.60
CA LEU A 42 8.86 -16.61 -2.04
C LEU A 42 9.84 -17.61 -2.66
N GLY A 43 11.00 -17.79 -2.02
CA GLY A 43 12.09 -18.65 -2.49
C GLY A 43 13.42 -18.25 -1.89
N ASN A 44 14.50 -18.72 -2.51
CA ASN A 44 15.87 -18.37 -2.14
C ASN A 44 16.72 -18.25 -3.40
N LEU A 45 17.55 -17.22 -3.49
CA LEU A 45 18.43 -16.93 -4.63
C LEU A 45 19.39 -18.08 -4.99
N SER A 46 19.64 -19.01 -4.06
CA SER A 46 20.43 -20.22 -4.35
C SER A 46 19.70 -21.24 -5.25
N HIS A 47 18.35 -21.11 -5.38
CA HIS A 47 17.50 -22.13 -6.02
C HIS A 47 16.51 -21.57 -7.02
N CYS A 48 16.26 -20.26 -7.05
CA CYS A 48 15.32 -19.63 -7.98
C CYS A 48 15.78 -18.24 -8.39
N THR A 49 15.25 -17.76 -9.51
CA THR A 49 15.45 -16.38 -9.95
C THR A 49 14.51 -15.42 -9.24
N VAL A 50 14.74 -14.12 -9.35
CA VAL A 50 13.82 -13.08 -8.87
C VAL A 50 12.47 -13.18 -9.58
N GLU A 51 12.48 -13.43 -10.87
CA GLU A 51 11.30 -13.61 -11.70
C GLU A 51 10.44 -14.79 -11.20
N ASP A 52 11.07 -15.95 -10.94
CA ASP A 52 10.38 -17.12 -10.38
C ASP A 52 9.72 -16.80 -9.04
N ALA A 53 10.41 -16.07 -8.18
CA ALA A 53 9.89 -15.66 -6.88
C ALA A 53 8.69 -14.71 -7.01
N LEU A 54 8.77 -13.72 -7.90
CA LEU A 54 7.69 -12.76 -8.16
C LEU A 54 6.45 -13.44 -8.77
N ASP A 55 6.63 -14.43 -9.62
CA ASP A 55 5.57 -15.19 -10.29
C ASP A 55 5.01 -16.33 -9.41
N SER A 56 5.61 -16.58 -8.25
CA SER A 56 5.21 -17.66 -7.35
C SER A 56 3.74 -17.54 -6.88
N PRO A 57 3.06 -18.65 -6.60
CA PRO A 57 1.70 -18.63 -6.03
C PRO A 57 1.61 -17.82 -4.72
N THR A 58 2.65 -17.87 -3.90
CA THR A 58 2.74 -17.10 -2.65
C THR A 58 2.75 -15.60 -2.93
N SER A 59 3.54 -15.14 -3.92
CA SER A 59 3.57 -13.74 -4.34
C SER A 59 2.21 -13.29 -4.86
N GLN A 60 1.56 -14.07 -5.72
CA GLN A 60 0.24 -13.76 -6.27
C GLN A 60 -0.82 -13.67 -5.15
N THR A 61 -0.79 -14.59 -4.19
CA THR A 61 -1.68 -14.58 -3.02
C THR A 61 -1.46 -13.31 -2.18
N PHE A 62 -0.20 -12.95 -1.94
CA PHE A 62 0.15 -11.74 -1.19
C PHE A 62 -0.40 -10.47 -1.84
N LEU A 63 -0.22 -10.34 -3.15
CA LEU A 63 -0.71 -9.20 -3.94
C LEU A 63 -2.24 -9.14 -3.96
N ALA A 64 -2.90 -10.30 -4.15
CA ALA A 64 -4.36 -10.38 -4.14
C ALA A 64 -4.95 -9.96 -2.79
N GLN A 65 -4.35 -10.41 -1.69
CA GLN A 65 -4.76 -9.97 -0.34
C GLN A 65 -4.58 -8.46 -0.16
N GLY A 66 -3.50 -7.88 -0.66
CA GLY A 66 -3.19 -6.47 -0.56
C GLY A 66 -4.16 -5.54 -1.32
N ARG A 67 -5.05 -6.09 -2.15
CA ARG A 67 -6.09 -5.36 -2.90
C ARG A 67 -7.48 -5.41 -2.25
N LYS A 68 -7.67 -6.28 -1.27
CA LYS A 68 -8.98 -6.40 -0.58
C LYS A 68 -9.27 -5.14 0.22
N ARG A 69 -10.54 -4.72 0.17
CA ARG A 69 -11.03 -3.56 0.95
C ARG A 69 -12.45 -3.86 1.45
N PRO A 70 -12.82 -3.41 2.65
CA PRO A 70 -14.21 -3.42 3.10
C PRO A 70 -15.07 -2.55 2.17
N ALA A 71 -16.36 -2.93 2.03
CA ALA A 71 -17.30 -2.21 1.17
C ALA A 71 -17.45 -0.73 1.59
N GLU A 72 -17.36 -0.43 2.87
CA GLU A 72 -17.42 0.93 3.42
C GLU A 72 -16.30 1.85 2.90
N CYS A 73 -15.16 1.30 2.47
CA CYS A 73 -14.07 2.10 1.90
C CYS A 73 -14.47 2.69 0.54
N ALA A 74 -15.31 2.03 -0.24
CA ALA A 74 -15.75 2.51 -1.55
C ALA A 74 -16.61 3.78 -1.44
N ALA A 75 -17.40 3.93 -0.37
CA ALA A 75 -18.26 5.08 -0.11
C ALA A 75 -17.56 6.15 0.78
N CYS A 76 -16.31 5.95 1.17
CA CYS A 76 -15.62 6.85 2.08
C CYS A 76 -15.19 8.15 1.37
N ALA A 77 -15.51 9.30 1.97
CA ALA A 77 -15.12 10.62 1.47
C ALA A 77 -13.60 10.81 1.30
N TYR A 78 -12.79 10.01 2.01
CA TYR A 78 -11.32 10.08 1.96
C TYR A 78 -10.69 8.93 1.16
N GLN A 79 -11.49 8.16 0.44
CA GLN A 79 -11.02 6.99 -0.32
C GLN A 79 -9.89 7.33 -1.28
N LEU A 80 -9.96 8.48 -1.94
CA LEU A 80 -8.93 8.94 -2.89
C LEU A 80 -7.54 9.07 -2.24
N LEU A 81 -7.47 9.47 -0.98
CA LEU A 81 -6.22 9.70 -0.23
C LEU A 81 -5.79 8.49 0.59
N CYS A 82 -6.73 7.87 1.30
CA CYS A 82 -6.47 6.79 2.25
C CYS A 82 -6.27 5.44 1.55
N ARG A 83 -7.18 5.07 0.64
CA ARG A 83 -7.19 3.79 -0.09
C ARG A 83 -7.03 2.55 0.80
N GLY A 84 -7.35 2.67 2.10
CA GLY A 84 -7.27 1.59 3.08
C GLY A 84 -5.90 1.44 3.77
N GLY A 85 -4.88 2.18 3.37
CA GLY A 85 -3.55 2.11 3.98
C GLY A 85 -2.83 0.78 3.74
N CYS A 86 -1.81 0.50 4.54
CA CYS A 86 -1.05 -0.74 4.47
C CYS A 86 -1.83 -1.91 5.08
N LYS A 87 -1.81 -3.08 4.43
CA LYS A 87 -2.52 -4.27 4.91
C LYS A 87 -2.00 -4.79 6.26
N ARG A 88 -0.76 -4.48 6.67
CA ARG A 88 -0.24 -4.84 8.00
C ARG A 88 -1.03 -4.19 9.14
N ASP A 89 -1.72 -3.10 8.85
CA ASP A 89 -2.51 -2.35 9.81
C ASP A 89 -3.99 -2.76 9.78
N TRP A 90 -4.36 -3.79 9.00
CA TRP A 90 -5.73 -4.28 8.93
C TRP A 90 -6.02 -5.25 10.06
N ASP A 91 -7.24 -5.18 10.56
CA ASP A 91 -7.80 -6.16 11.47
C ASP A 91 -8.37 -7.38 10.73
N ALA A 92 -8.97 -8.30 11.48
CA ALA A 92 -9.55 -9.53 10.92
C ALA A 92 -10.72 -9.26 9.94
N SER A 93 -11.35 -8.09 9.99
CA SER A 93 -12.40 -7.68 9.04
C SER A 93 -11.82 -7.13 7.73
N GLY A 94 -10.53 -6.88 7.67
CA GLY A 94 -9.84 -6.20 6.56
C GLY A 94 -9.91 -4.69 6.64
N SER A 95 -10.43 -4.12 7.73
CA SER A 95 -10.46 -2.68 7.98
C SER A 95 -9.15 -2.23 8.62
N ASN A 96 -8.68 -1.04 8.22
CA ASN A 96 -7.51 -0.46 8.85
C ASN A 96 -7.85 -0.04 10.29
N ARG A 97 -7.11 -0.57 11.27
CA ARG A 97 -7.30 -0.26 12.70
C ARG A 97 -7.16 1.23 13.04
N PHE A 98 -6.51 2.00 12.17
CA PHE A 98 -6.37 3.45 12.31
C PHE A 98 -7.40 4.25 11.51
N CYS A 99 -8.44 3.61 10.98
CA CYS A 99 -9.44 4.24 10.11
C CYS A 99 -10.06 5.49 10.74
N ALA A 100 -10.44 5.44 12.03
CA ALA A 100 -11.01 6.59 12.74
C ALA A 100 -10.01 7.76 12.82
N ALA A 101 -8.74 7.48 13.13
CA ALA A 101 -7.69 8.50 13.18
C ALA A 101 -7.41 9.11 11.80
N TYR A 102 -7.39 8.31 10.75
CA TYR A 102 -7.24 8.80 9.37
C TYR A 102 -8.41 9.70 8.96
N LYS A 103 -9.65 9.35 9.30
CA LYS A 103 -10.82 10.20 9.03
C LYS A 103 -10.71 11.55 9.72
N GLN A 104 -10.32 11.59 11.00
CA GLN A 104 -10.09 12.83 11.72
C GLN A 104 -8.95 13.67 11.10
N PHE A 105 -7.83 13.02 10.79
CA PHE A 105 -6.69 13.68 10.15
C PHE A 105 -7.08 14.29 8.80
N PHE A 106 -7.73 13.52 7.92
CA PHE A 106 -8.11 14.02 6.60
C PHE A 106 -9.18 15.11 6.68
N ALA A 107 -10.14 15.01 7.62
CA ALA A 107 -11.12 16.09 7.85
C ALA A 107 -10.43 17.41 8.18
N TYR A 108 -9.38 17.37 9.01
CA TYR A 108 -8.62 18.55 9.40
C TYR A 108 -7.70 19.07 8.29
N VAL A 109 -6.99 18.17 7.60
CA VAL A 109 -5.88 18.57 6.71
C VAL A 109 -6.33 18.81 5.26
N LEU A 110 -7.43 18.21 4.80
CA LEU A 110 -7.83 18.23 3.40
C LEU A 110 -8.07 19.62 2.84
N PRO A 111 -8.76 20.57 3.53
CA PRO A 111 -8.90 21.94 3.02
C PRO A 111 -7.54 22.63 2.81
N ARG A 112 -6.60 22.39 3.71
CA ARG A 112 -5.23 22.94 3.63
C ARG A 112 -4.43 22.35 2.48
N LEU A 113 -4.58 21.04 2.28
CA LEU A 113 -3.95 20.33 1.16
C LEU A 113 -4.49 20.80 -0.19
N HIS A 114 -5.79 21.12 -0.30
CA HIS A 114 -6.37 21.70 -1.52
C HIS A 114 -5.79 23.08 -1.81
N THR A 115 -5.68 23.95 -0.80
CA THR A 115 -5.04 25.26 -0.94
C THR A 115 -3.60 25.13 -1.43
N ALA A 116 -2.81 24.26 -0.81
CA ALA A 116 -1.42 24.02 -1.21
C ALA A 116 -1.31 23.44 -2.63
N ALA A 117 -2.18 22.50 -2.98
CA ALA A 117 -2.20 21.91 -4.32
C ALA A 117 -2.56 22.97 -5.39
N HIS A 118 -3.54 23.82 -5.12
CA HIS A 118 -3.92 24.92 -6.01
C HIS A 118 -2.76 25.88 -6.26
N PHE A 119 -2.08 26.30 -5.17
CA PHE A 119 -0.91 27.18 -5.26
C PHE A 119 0.22 26.55 -6.11
N LEU A 120 0.55 25.29 -5.89
CA LEU A 120 1.57 24.58 -6.66
C LEU A 120 1.19 24.41 -8.13
N ALA A 121 -0.09 24.17 -8.43
CA ALA A 121 -0.56 24.05 -9.80
C ALA A 121 -0.44 25.37 -10.60
N GLN A 122 -0.54 26.52 -9.92
CA GLN A 122 -0.35 27.83 -10.54
C GLN A 122 1.11 28.15 -10.85
N GLN A 123 2.04 27.67 -10.03
CA GLN A 123 3.49 27.91 -10.25
C GLN A 123 4.08 27.09 -11.40
N ASN A 124 3.43 26.01 -11.80
CA ASN A 124 3.89 25.11 -12.86
C ASN A 124 3.22 25.40 -14.23
N ARG A 125 2.57 26.57 -14.37
CA ARG A 125 2.05 27.09 -15.64
C ARG A 125 2.97 28.19 -16.18
#